data_2d78167d6c7e3f7d04b3db5643d776cb
#
_entry.id   2d78167d6c7e3f7d04b3db5643d776cb
#
_cell.length_a   1.000
_cell.length_b   1.000
_cell.length_c   1.000
_cell.angle_alpha   90.00
_cell.angle_beta   90.00
_cell.angle_gamma   90.00
#
_symmetry.space_group_name_H-M   'P 1'
#
loop_
_entity.id
_entity.type
_entity.pdbx_description
1 polymer ?
#
loop_
_entity_poly.entity_id
_entity_poly.type
_entity_poly.pdbx_seq_one_letter_code
_entity_poly.pdbx_strand_id
1 'polypeptide(L)'
;YPKDVKKGKKQFDAMNLNKEELIKAKPDLILAHESQKNSAGKVLKSLKDKGVKVVYVKDAQSIDETYDTFKSIGKLTDREKQAKELVDETKHNVDKIINSVPKHHKKQEVFMEVSSKPDIYTAGKDTFFNDMLEKLDAKNSFDDVKGWKSVSKESIIKRNPDILISTEGKSKSDYIEMIKKRGGFDKINAVKNTRIETVDGDEVSRPGPR
;
A
#
# COMPACT_ATOMS: atom_id res chain seq x y z
N TYR A 1 0.43 12.48 -2.25
CA TYR A 1 1.49 11.69 -2.84
C TYR A 1 1.13 11.34 -4.28
N PRO A 2 1.99 11.50 -5.26
CA PRO A 2 3.35 12.03 -5.16
C PRO A 2 3.38 13.56 -4.98
N LYS A 3 4.48 14.07 -4.42
CA LYS A 3 4.61 15.49 -3.99
C LYS A 3 4.46 16.50 -5.14
N ASP A 4 4.88 16.14 -6.34
CA ASP A 4 4.85 16.97 -7.54
C ASP A 4 3.42 17.22 -8.09
N VAL A 5 2.47 16.34 -7.78
CA VAL A 5 1.08 16.45 -8.27
C VAL A 5 0.29 17.59 -7.59
N LYS A 6 0.68 17.99 -6.39
CA LYS A 6 -0.06 19.01 -5.61
C LYS A 6 0.13 20.44 -6.13
N LYS A 7 1.23 20.71 -6.83
CA LYS A 7 1.60 22.07 -7.25
C LYS A 7 0.57 22.66 -8.23
N GLY A 8 0.01 23.80 -7.87
CA GLY A 8 -0.91 24.56 -8.73
C GLY A 8 -2.32 23.96 -8.86
N LYS A 9 -2.69 22.95 -8.05
CA LYS A 9 -4.03 22.32 -8.09
C LYS A 9 -4.80 22.57 -6.80
N LYS A 10 -6.12 22.81 -6.93
CA LYS A 10 -7.02 22.89 -5.79
C LYS A 10 -7.05 21.52 -5.11
N GLN A 11 -6.92 21.52 -3.79
CA GLN A 11 -6.94 20.31 -2.97
C GLN A 11 -8.26 20.22 -2.21
N PHE A 12 -8.77 19.02 -2.08
CA PHE A 12 -9.97 18.71 -1.32
C PHE A 12 -9.60 17.71 -0.22
N ASP A 13 -10.18 17.90 0.96
CA ASP A 13 -10.04 16.93 2.04
C ASP A 13 -10.90 15.69 1.72
N ALA A 14 -10.25 14.58 1.40
CA ALA A 14 -10.91 13.34 1.04
C ALA A 14 -11.71 12.70 2.19
N MET A 15 -11.35 13.03 3.44
CA MET A 15 -12.03 12.52 4.64
C MET A 15 -13.25 13.37 5.01
N ASN A 16 -13.19 14.69 4.71
CA ASN A 16 -14.26 15.65 5.00
C ASN A 16 -14.61 16.44 3.74
N LEU A 17 -15.23 15.78 2.76
CA LEU A 17 -15.57 16.40 1.49
C LEU A 17 -16.58 17.53 1.68
N ASN A 18 -16.19 18.73 1.27
CA ASN A 18 -17.08 19.90 1.23
C ASN A 18 -17.86 19.91 -0.09
N LYS A 19 -19.18 19.69 0.02
CA LYS A 19 -20.07 19.65 -1.14
C LYS A 19 -20.07 20.93 -1.94
N GLU A 20 -20.10 22.09 -1.28
CA GLU A 20 -20.18 23.39 -1.95
C GLU A 20 -18.89 23.70 -2.73
N GLU A 21 -17.76 23.34 -2.18
CA GLU A 21 -16.46 23.48 -2.87
C GLU A 21 -16.37 22.61 -4.10
N LEU A 22 -16.89 21.38 -4.02
CA LEU A 22 -16.93 20.47 -5.17
C LEU A 22 -17.87 20.98 -6.25
N ILE A 23 -19.04 21.52 -5.88
CA ILE A 23 -19.97 22.14 -6.85
C ILE A 23 -19.31 23.38 -7.52
N LYS A 24 -18.62 24.23 -6.77
CA LYS A 24 -17.88 25.37 -7.32
C LYS A 24 -16.76 24.95 -8.29
N ALA A 25 -16.15 23.80 -8.06
CA ALA A 25 -15.11 23.26 -8.92
C ALA A 25 -15.65 22.73 -10.27
N LYS A 26 -16.98 22.49 -10.39
CA LYS A 26 -17.66 22.00 -11.60
C LYS A 26 -16.97 20.80 -12.25
N PRO A 27 -16.69 19.72 -11.52
CA PRO A 27 -16.02 18.57 -12.11
C PRO A 27 -16.95 17.82 -13.07
N ASP A 28 -16.43 17.37 -14.20
CA ASP A 28 -17.12 16.46 -15.14
C ASP A 28 -17.05 15.03 -14.62
N LEU A 29 -15.94 14.68 -13.95
CA LEU A 29 -15.67 13.36 -13.42
C LEU A 29 -15.06 13.44 -12.02
N ILE A 30 -15.57 12.64 -11.10
CA ILE A 30 -14.96 12.40 -9.79
C ILE A 30 -14.53 10.93 -9.71
N LEU A 31 -13.24 10.70 -9.54
CA LEU A 31 -12.68 9.41 -9.17
C LEU A 31 -12.54 9.37 -7.64
N ALA A 32 -13.40 8.63 -6.98
CA ALA A 32 -13.41 8.48 -5.54
C ALA A 32 -12.80 7.12 -5.15
N HIS A 33 -12.04 7.08 -4.08
CA HIS A 33 -11.56 5.80 -3.56
C HIS A 33 -12.73 4.99 -2.97
N GLU A 34 -12.69 3.67 -3.10
CA GLU A 34 -13.79 2.80 -2.66
C GLU A 34 -14.15 2.97 -1.17
N SER A 35 -13.16 3.22 -0.30
CA SER A 35 -13.40 3.49 1.12
C SER A 35 -14.29 4.71 1.37
N GLN A 36 -14.33 5.66 0.43
CA GLN A 36 -15.16 6.87 0.52
C GLN A 36 -16.67 6.60 0.34
N LYS A 37 -17.06 5.39 -0.05
CA LYS A 37 -18.48 4.99 -0.06
C LYS A 37 -19.12 5.18 1.32
N ASN A 38 -18.38 4.89 2.37
CA ASN A 38 -18.88 5.00 3.75
C ASN A 38 -18.71 6.40 4.35
N SER A 39 -17.55 7.05 4.13
CA SER A 39 -17.23 8.35 4.74
C SER A 39 -17.86 9.54 4.02
N ALA A 40 -17.91 9.50 2.68
CA ALA A 40 -18.34 10.61 1.85
C ALA A 40 -19.50 10.26 0.89
N GLY A 41 -20.08 9.07 1.02
CA GLY A 41 -21.08 8.53 0.08
C GLY A 41 -22.30 9.44 -0.11
N LYS A 42 -22.78 10.10 0.93
CA LYS A 42 -23.92 11.04 0.85
C LYS A 42 -23.59 12.27 0.00
N VAL A 43 -22.39 12.84 0.16
CA VAL A 43 -21.94 14.01 -0.61
C VAL A 43 -21.75 13.61 -2.08
N LEU A 44 -21.05 12.50 -2.33
CA LEU A 44 -20.79 11.98 -3.68
C LEU A 44 -22.09 11.60 -4.41
N LYS A 45 -23.05 10.99 -3.72
CA LYS A 45 -24.39 10.71 -4.26
C LYS A 45 -25.11 11.99 -4.65
N SER A 46 -25.09 13.00 -3.80
CA SER A 46 -25.72 14.30 -4.10
C SER A 46 -25.12 14.99 -5.32
N LEU A 47 -23.83 14.81 -5.60
CA LEU A 47 -23.17 15.32 -6.81
C LEU A 47 -23.59 14.52 -8.04
N LYS A 48 -23.67 13.19 -7.90
CA LYS A 48 -24.17 12.30 -8.96
C LYS A 48 -25.62 12.65 -9.35
N ASP A 49 -26.49 12.93 -8.39
CA ASP A 49 -27.88 13.34 -8.60
C ASP A 49 -27.98 14.71 -9.32
N LYS A 50 -26.90 15.51 -9.30
CA LYS A 50 -26.74 16.78 -10.06
C LYS A 50 -26.05 16.62 -11.42
N GLY A 51 -25.84 15.39 -11.88
CA GLY A 51 -25.27 15.10 -13.20
C GLY A 51 -23.75 14.95 -13.24
N VAL A 52 -23.04 15.03 -12.11
CA VAL A 52 -21.61 14.77 -12.06
C VAL A 52 -21.34 13.27 -12.18
N LYS A 53 -20.45 12.86 -13.08
CA LYS A 53 -20.04 11.47 -13.20
C LYS A 53 -19.16 11.09 -11.99
N VAL A 54 -19.65 10.24 -11.09
CA VAL A 54 -18.90 9.74 -9.92
C VAL A 54 -18.62 8.26 -10.11
N VAL A 55 -17.33 7.88 -10.07
CA VAL A 55 -16.86 6.50 -10.19
C VAL A 55 -15.99 6.16 -8.98
N TYR A 56 -16.31 5.06 -8.32
CA TYR A 56 -15.49 4.53 -7.25
C TYR A 56 -14.39 3.63 -7.83
N VAL A 57 -13.15 4.02 -7.57
CA VAL A 57 -11.97 3.24 -7.93
C VAL A 57 -11.71 2.21 -6.85
N LYS A 58 -11.58 0.95 -7.26
CA LYS A 58 -11.31 -0.17 -6.34
C LYS A 58 -9.94 0.01 -5.70
N ASP A 59 -9.83 -0.37 -4.44
CA ASP A 59 -8.56 -0.46 -3.74
C ASP A 59 -7.82 -1.72 -4.22
N ALA A 60 -6.76 -1.53 -5.00
CA ALA A 60 -5.98 -2.63 -5.55
C ALA A 60 -5.20 -3.34 -4.44
N GLN A 61 -5.40 -4.65 -4.32
CA GLN A 61 -4.72 -5.50 -3.33
C GLN A 61 -3.57 -6.32 -3.95
N SER A 62 -3.31 -6.11 -5.24
CA SER A 62 -2.20 -6.75 -5.95
C SER A 62 -1.64 -5.83 -7.03
N ILE A 63 -0.44 -6.16 -7.52
CA ILE A 63 0.19 -5.48 -8.65
C ILE A 63 -0.67 -5.62 -9.91
N ASP A 64 -1.26 -6.79 -10.14
CA ASP A 64 -2.11 -7.01 -11.31
C ASP A 64 -3.42 -6.20 -11.23
N GLU A 65 -4.05 -6.10 -10.07
CA GLU A 65 -5.22 -5.21 -9.87
C GLU A 65 -4.87 -3.73 -10.06
N THR A 66 -3.63 -3.33 -9.77
CA THR A 66 -3.15 -1.97 -10.05
C THR A 66 -3.11 -1.69 -11.54
N TYR A 67 -2.68 -2.65 -12.37
CA TYR A 67 -2.72 -2.52 -13.83
C TYR A 67 -4.15 -2.36 -14.37
N ASP A 68 -5.10 -3.10 -13.79
CA ASP A 68 -6.51 -2.97 -14.18
C ASP A 68 -7.09 -1.62 -13.75
N THR A 69 -6.64 -1.09 -12.63
CA THR A 69 -6.99 0.27 -12.19
C THR A 69 -6.48 1.32 -13.19
N PHE A 70 -5.23 1.21 -13.68
CA PHE A 70 -4.69 2.12 -14.70
C PHE A 70 -5.51 2.09 -15.99
N LYS A 71 -5.83 0.89 -16.48
CA LYS A 71 -6.68 0.74 -17.69
C LYS A 71 -8.06 1.35 -17.49
N SER A 72 -8.68 1.11 -16.33
CA SER A 72 -9.99 1.64 -16.00
C SER A 72 -10.00 3.17 -15.96
N ILE A 73 -9.00 3.78 -15.33
CA ILE A 73 -8.84 5.25 -15.30
C ILE A 73 -8.58 5.78 -16.70
N GLY A 74 -7.73 5.12 -17.50
CA GLY A 74 -7.48 5.47 -18.90
C GLY A 74 -8.76 5.54 -19.72
N LYS A 75 -9.63 4.53 -19.60
CA LYS A 75 -10.94 4.49 -20.27
C LYS A 75 -11.88 5.61 -19.79
N LEU A 76 -11.88 5.91 -18.49
CA LEU A 76 -12.75 6.95 -17.92
C LEU A 76 -12.32 8.37 -18.31
N THR A 77 -11.10 8.56 -18.73
CA THR A 77 -10.48 9.85 -19.06
C THR A 77 -10.09 10.00 -20.54
N ASP A 78 -10.51 9.06 -21.40
CA ASP A 78 -10.14 8.99 -22.83
C ASP A 78 -8.61 8.99 -23.04
N ARG A 79 -7.91 8.20 -22.23
CA ARG A 79 -6.44 8.05 -22.22
C ARG A 79 -6.00 6.59 -22.26
N GLU A 80 -6.73 5.74 -23.01
CA GLU A 80 -6.47 4.30 -23.07
C GLU A 80 -5.07 3.97 -23.59
N LYS A 81 -4.60 4.73 -24.58
CA LYS A 81 -3.25 4.53 -25.15
C LYS A 81 -2.18 4.79 -24.07
N GLN A 82 -2.27 5.91 -23.37
CA GLN A 82 -1.32 6.26 -22.30
C GLN A 82 -1.39 5.27 -21.14
N ALA A 83 -2.61 4.82 -20.78
CA ALA A 83 -2.78 3.80 -19.76
C ALA A 83 -2.15 2.46 -20.15
N LYS A 84 -2.26 2.05 -21.41
CA LYS A 84 -1.61 0.85 -21.92
C LYS A 84 -0.09 0.97 -21.86
N GLU A 85 0.46 2.06 -22.37
CA GLU A 85 1.91 2.35 -22.33
C GLU A 85 2.43 2.30 -20.88
N LEU A 86 1.72 2.94 -19.93
CA LEU A 86 2.04 2.92 -18.52
C LEU A 86 2.04 1.50 -17.93
N VAL A 87 1.02 0.69 -18.26
CA VAL A 87 0.95 -0.70 -17.81
C VAL A 87 2.11 -1.51 -18.36
N ASP A 88 2.41 -1.38 -19.67
CA ASP A 88 3.48 -2.15 -20.32
C ASP A 88 4.86 -1.78 -19.72
N GLU A 89 5.12 -0.48 -19.49
CA GLU A 89 6.33 0.00 -18.84
C GLU A 89 6.44 -0.49 -17.38
N THR A 90 5.36 -0.35 -16.60
CA THR A 90 5.35 -0.77 -15.20
C THR A 90 5.56 -2.28 -15.07
N LYS A 91 4.92 -3.09 -15.91
CA LYS A 91 5.13 -4.54 -15.96
C LYS A 91 6.58 -4.89 -16.26
N HIS A 92 7.16 -4.25 -17.28
CA HIS A 92 8.56 -4.48 -17.65
C HIS A 92 9.50 -4.20 -16.47
N ASN A 93 9.27 -3.09 -15.75
CA ASN A 93 10.08 -2.71 -14.59
C ASN A 93 9.90 -3.70 -13.43
N VAL A 94 8.67 -4.13 -13.14
CA VAL A 94 8.38 -5.13 -12.10
C VAL A 94 9.04 -6.47 -12.45
N ASP A 95 8.90 -6.94 -13.68
CA ASP A 95 9.52 -8.20 -14.14
C ASP A 95 11.05 -8.14 -14.04
N LYS A 96 11.63 -7.01 -14.41
CA LYS A 96 13.09 -6.80 -14.26
C LYS A 96 13.53 -6.90 -12.81
N ILE A 97 12.78 -6.31 -11.87
CA ILE A 97 13.06 -6.40 -10.43
C ILE A 97 12.93 -7.85 -9.95
N ILE A 98 11.82 -8.53 -10.27
CA ILE A 98 11.57 -9.92 -9.89
C ILE A 98 12.71 -10.84 -10.39
N ASN A 99 13.12 -10.66 -11.64
CA ASN A 99 14.18 -11.48 -12.25
C ASN A 99 15.57 -11.16 -11.70
N SER A 100 15.78 -10.01 -11.05
CA SER A 100 17.03 -9.63 -10.42
C SER A 100 17.20 -10.18 -9.01
N VAL A 101 16.11 -10.63 -8.37
CA VAL A 101 16.15 -11.18 -7.01
C VAL A 101 16.76 -12.58 -7.02
N PRO A 102 17.80 -12.84 -6.21
CA PRO A 102 18.38 -14.17 -6.09
C PRO A 102 17.34 -15.17 -5.56
N LYS A 103 17.23 -16.31 -6.22
CA LYS A 103 16.38 -17.40 -5.73
C LYS A 103 17.08 -18.10 -4.56
N HIS A 104 16.36 -18.25 -3.47
CA HIS A 104 16.82 -18.96 -2.29
C HIS A 104 16.24 -20.37 -2.24
N HIS A 105 17.00 -21.36 -1.70
CA HIS A 105 16.51 -22.72 -1.51
C HIS A 105 15.30 -22.78 -0.55
N LYS A 106 15.20 -21.83 0.38
CA LYS A 106 14.07 -21.64 1.28
C LYS A 106 13.59 -20.20 1.16
N LYS A 107 12.28 -20.01 1.03
CA LYS A 107 11.66 -18.68 1.04
C LYS A 107 12.00 -17.96 2.33
N GLN A 108 12.41 -16.70 2.20
CA GLN A 108 12.69 -15.83 3.35
C GLN A 108 11.36 -15.40 3.98
N GLU A 109 11.21 -15.59 5.28
CA GLU A 109 10.04 -15.11 6.02
C GLU A 109 10.22 -13.64 6.40
N VAL A 110 9.26 -12.81 5.98
CA VAL A 110 9.28 -11.35 6.15
C VAL A 110 8.14 -10.93 7.05
N PHE A 111 8.45 -10.15 8.07
CA PHE A 111 7.47 -9.45 8.89
C PHE A 111 7.49 -7.96 8.56
N MET A 112 6.32 -7.40 8.24
CA MET A 112 6.14 -5.96 8.06
C MET A 112 5.46 -5.34 9.28
N GLU A 113 6.14 -4.39 9.91
CA GLU A 113 5.58 -3.57 10.98
C GLU A 113 5.06 -2.26 10.41
N VAL A 114 3.73 -2.13 10.41
CA VAL A 114 3.03 -0.93 9.89
C VAL A 114 2.90 0.13 10.97
N SER A 115 2.71 -0.32 12.20
CA SER A 115 2.62 0.51 13.40
C SER A 115 3.16 -0.27 14.60
N SER A 116 3.81 0.43 15.52
CA SER A 116 4.33 -0.14 16.77
C SER A 116 3.53 0.29 18.00
N LYS A 117 2.66 1.28 17.89
CA LYS A 117 1.87 1.85 18.99
C LYS A 117 0.46 2.24 18.55
N PRO A 118 -0.58 2.13 19.42
CA PRO A 118 -0.54 1.45 20.73
C PRO A 118 -0.29 -0.05 20.60
N ASP A 119 -0.67 -0.66 19.45
CA ASP A 119 -0.50 -2.07 19.13
C ASP A 119 0.42 -2.24 17.92
N ILE A 120 1.04 -3.41 17.82
CA ILE A 120 1.83 -3.76 16.64
C ILE A 120 0.86 -4.20 15.54
N TYR A 121 0.85 -3.47 14.42
CA TYR A 121 0.05 -3.82 13.24
C TYR A 121 0.93 -4.38 12.13
N THR A 122 0.38 -5.35 11.42
CA THR A 122 1.01 -5.97 10.23
C THR A 122 0.01 -6.12 9.09
N ALA A 123 0.51 -6.38 7.89
CA ALA A 123 -0.24 -6.76 6.71
C ALA A 123 -0.18 -8.27 6.52
N GLY A 124 -1.31 -8.94 6.53
CA GLY A 124 -1.46 -10.36 6.25
C GLY A 124 -1.76 -10.64 4.77
N LYS A 125 -2.36 -11.81 4.49
CA LYS A 125 -2.82 -12.17 3.14
C LYS A 125 -3.92 -11.22 2.63
N ASP A 126 -4.15 -11.22 1.34
CA ASP A 126 -5.10 -10.33 0.66
C ASP A 126 -4.75 -8.84 0.86
N THR A 127 -3.45 -8.53 0.95
CA THR A 127 -2.92 -7.18 0.97
C THR A 127 -1.90 -7.01 -0.15
N PHE A 128 -1.74 -5.78 -0.61
CA PHE A 128 -0.77 -5.41 -1.64
C PHE A 128 0.67 -5.83 -1.25
N PHE A 129 1.01 -5.69 0.04
CA PHE A 129 2.31 -6.14 0.55
C PHE A 129 2.51 -7.65 0.42
N ASN A 130 1.48 -8.45 0.72
CA ASN A 130 1.56 -9.89 0.58
C ASN A 130 1.79 -10.31 -0.89
N ASP A 131 1.09 -9.67 -1.83
CA ASP A 131 1.28 -9.90 -3.28
C ASP A 131 2.72 -9.59 -3.72
N MET A 132 3.29 -8.48 -3.24
CA MET A 132 4.69 -8.14 -3.53
C MET A 132 5.67 -9.21 -3.02
N LEU A 133 5.48 -9.72 -1.80
CA LEU A 133 6.33 -10.77 -1.24
C LEU A 133 6.23 -12.06 -2.05
N GLU A 134 5.01 -12.47 -2.43
CA GLU A 134 4.79 -13.67 -3.24
C GLU A 134 5.49 -13.56 -4.60
N LYS A 135 5.39 -12.41 -5.26
CA LYS A 135 6.08 -12.15 -6.54
C LYS A 135 7.61 -12.16 -6.42
N LEU A 136 8.14 -11.78 -5.27
CA LEU A 136 9.58 -11.82 -4.95
C LEU A 136 10.04 -13.19 -4.41
N ASP A 137 9.20 -14.22 -4.46
CA ASP A 137 9.45 -15.55 -3.90
C ASP A 137 9.80 -15.53 -2.40
N ALA A 138 9.27 -14.54 -1.68
CA ALA A 138 9.34 -14.46 -0.22
C ALA A 138 8.03 -14.91 0.42
N LYS A 139 8.02 -15.08 1.74
CA LYS A 139 6.84 -15.48 2.50
C LYS A 139 6.50 -14.41 3.53
N ASN A 140 5.24 -14.03 3.59
CA ASN A 140 4.74 -13.20 4.67
C ASN A 140 4.63 -14.03 5.95
N SER A 141 5.27 -13.60 7.04
CA SER A 141 5.18 -14.31 8.33
C SER A 141 3.76 -14.41 8.88
N PHE A 142 2.82 -13.61 8.35
CA PHE A 142 1.41 -13.59 8.74
C PHE A 142 0.48 -13.87 7.54
N ASP A 143 0.87 -14.76 6.62
CA ASP A 143 0.09 -15.17 5.46
C ASP A 143 -1.20 -15.95 5.81
N ASP A 144 -1.34 -16.40 7.03
CA ASP A 144 -2.54 -17.03 7.61
C ASP A 144 -3.54 -16.01 8.19
N VAL A 145 -3.17 -14.74 8.28
CA VAL A 145 -4.01 -13.65 8.79
C VAL A 145 -4.53 -12.82 7.62
N LYS A 146 -5.83 -12.54 7.58
CA LYS A 146 -6.42 -11.76 6.48
C LYS A 146 -6.38 -10.26 6.75
N GLY A 147 -5.88 -9.50 5.77
CA GLY A 147 -5.88 -8.04 5.78
C GLY A 147 -4.92 -7.45 6.82
N TRP A 148 -5.24 -6.26 7.28
CA TRP A 148 -4.46 -5.51 8.27
C TRP A 148 -4.91 -5.91 9.68
N LYS A 149 -3.98 -6.34 10.53
CA LYS A 149 -4.29 -6.83 11.88
C LYS A 149 -3.25 -6.41 12.92
N SER A 150 -3.74 -6.21 14.15
CA SER A 150 -2.87 -6.14 15.30
C SER A 150 -2.38 -7.55 15.68
N VAL A 151 -1.11 -7.64 16.07
CA VAL A 151 -0.45 -8.89 16.43
C VAL A 151 0.35 -8.72 17.72
N SER A 152 0.48 -9.79 18.49
CA SER A 152 1.28 -9.76 19.71
C SER A 152 2.78 -9.95 19.41
N LYS A 153 3.63 -9.40 20.26
CA LYS A 153 5.08 -9.64 20.19
C LYS A 153 5.44 -11.12 20.29
N GLU A 154 4.70 -11.87 21.11
CA GLU A 154 4.89 -13.31 21.31
C GLU A 154 4.61 -14.08 20.00
N SER A 155 3.59 -13.68 19.24
CA SER A 155 3.28 -14.28 17.95
C SER A 155 4.38 -14.01 16.92
N ILE A 156 4.97 -12.82 16.93
CA ILE A 156 6.10 -12.47 16.05
C ILE A 156 7.33 -13.30 16.42
N ILE A 157 7.66 -13.40 17.71
CA ILE A 157 8.79 -14.21 18.20
C ILE A 157 8.61 -15.67 17.81
N LYS A 158 7.40 -16.23 17.97
CA LYS A 158 7.08 -17.62 17.63
C LYS A 158 7.26 -17.90 16.13
N ARG A 159 6.91 -16.94 15.26
CA ARG A 159 7.04 -17.07 13.79
C ARG A 159 8.48 -16.92 13.35
N ASN A 160 9.31 -16.24 14.15
CA ASN A 160 10.75 -16.10 13.95
C ASN A 160 11.15 -15.63 12.54
N PRO A 161 10.68 -14.45 12.07
CA PRO A 161 10.96 -13.98 10.74
C PRO A 161 12.45 -13.80 10.46
N ASP A 162 12.82 -13.99 9.19
CA ASP A 162 14.19 -13.81 8.70
C ASP A 162 14.50 -12.33 8.38
N ILE A 163 13.48 -11.53 8.13
CA ILE A 163 13.58 -10.09 7.81
C ILE A 163 12.47 -9.33 8.57
N LEU A 164 12.84 -8.20 9.17
CA LEU A 164 11.90 -7.21 9.71
C LEU A 164 11.92 -5.96 8.83
N ILE A 165 10.75 -5.48 8.44
CA ILE A 165 10.57 -4.24 7.68
C ILE A 165 9.61 -3.33 8.44
N SER A 166 9.97 -2.04 8.61
CA SER A 166 9.07 -1.03 9.17
C SER A 166 8.67 -0.01 8.11
N THR A 167 7.40 0.40 8.14
CA THR A 167 6.84 1.46 7.30
C THR A 167 6.44 2.70 8.11
N GLU A 168 6.81 2.78 9.40
CA GLU A 168 6.41 3.87 10.30
C GLU A 168 7.13 5.20 10.04
N GLY A 169 8.00 5.31 9.03
CA GLY A 169 8.77 6.52 8.73
C GLY A 169 9.93 6.78 9.71
N LYS A 170 10.31 5.81 10.53
CA LYS A 170 11.50 5.90 11.38
C LYS A 170 12.77 5.72 10.55
N SER A 171 13.88 6.29 11.02
CA SER A 171 15.19 5.92 10.48
C SER A 171 15.50 4.45 10.79
N LYS A 172 16.34 3.82 9.98
CA LYS A 172 16.77 2.43 10.20
C LYS A 172 17.44 2.26 11.58
N SER A 173 18.24 3.22 11.99
CA SER A 173 18.89 3.22 13.32
C SER A 173 17.89 3.25 14.46
N ASP A 174 16.90 4.15 14.39
CA ASP A 174 15.87 4.27 15.42
C ASP A 174 14.98 3.02 15.51
N TYR A 175 14.67 2.43 14.36
CA TYR A 175 13.91 1.19 14.32
C TYR A 175 14.70 0.02 14.92
N ILE A 176 15.98 -0.13 14.58
CA ILE A 176 16.86 -1.15 15.18
C ILE A 176 16.95 -0.96 16.70
N GLU A 177 17.12 0.27 17.17
CA GLU A 177 17.18 0.56 18.61
C GLU A 177 15.86 0.19 19.32
N MET A 178 14.73 0.54 18.71
CA MET A 178 13.41 0.17 19.22
C MET A 178 13.23 -1.35 19.29
N ILE A 179 13.61 -2.08 18.24
CA ILE A 179 13.53 -3.56 18.18
C ILE A 179 14.41 -4.20 19.27
N LYS A 180 15.64 -3.71 19.46
CA LYS A 180 16.54 -4.22 20.51
C LYS A 180 16.00 -4.03 21.92
N LYS A 181 15.24 -2.96 22.16
CA LYS A 181 14.58 -2.70 23.47
C LYS A 181 13.30 -3.52 23.66
N ARG A 182 12.78 -4.15 22.60
CA ARG A 182 11.55 -4.95 22.66
C ARG A 182 11.88 -6.36 23.17
N GLY A 183 11.53 -6.65 24.42
CA GLY A 183 11.90 -7.89 25.10
C GLY A 183 11.59 -9.15 24.31
N GLY A 184 12.57 -10.05 24.19
CA GLY A 184 12.49 -11.33 23.48
C GLY A 184 12.80 -11.27 21.98
N PHE A 185 12.91 -10.08 21.38
CA PHE A 185 13.21 -9.93 19.96
C PHE A 185 14.67 -10.25 19.61
N ASP A 186 15.56 -10.25 20.58
CA ASP A 186 16.94 -10.74 20.47
C ASP A 186 17.03 -12.20 19.97
N LYS A 187 15.93 -12.98 20.15
CA LYS A 187 15.84 -14.38 19.72
C LYS A 187 15.44 -14.54 18.24
N ILE A 188 14.92 -13.50 17.61
CA ILE A 188 14.43 -13.54 16.22
C ILE A 188 15.60 -13.58 15.24
N ASN A 189 15.50 -14.41 14.20
CA ASN A 189 16.52 -14.55 13.15
C ASN A 189 16.91 -13.22 12.51
N ALA A 190 15.92 -12.40 12.16
CA ALA A 190 16.14 -11.07 11.59
C ALA A 190 17.00 -10.18 12.49
N VAL A 191 16.81 -10.24 13.80
CA VAL A 191 17.57 -9.44 14.77
C VAL A 191 18.99 -9.97 14.92
N LYS A 192 19.15 -11.30 15.07
CA LYS A 192 20.47 -11.96 15.15
C LYS A 192 21.33 -11.68 13.94
N ASN A 193 20.74 -11.67 12.75
CA ASN A 193 21.44 -11.49 11.48
C ASN A 193 21.42 -10.03 10.99
N THR A 194 20.93 -9.09 11.79
CA THR A 194 20.83 -7.66 11.48
C THR A 194 20.08 -7.38 10.17
N ARG A 195 19.08 -8.21 9.85
CA ARG A 195 18.22 -8.07 8.67
C ARG A 195 16.96 -7.29 9.00
N ILE A 196 17.16 -6.01 9.33
CA ILE A 196 16.14 -5.06 9.75
C ILE A 196 16.22 -3.88 8.80
N GLU A 197 15.08 -3.56 8.15
CA GLU A 197 14.99 -2.50 7.16
C GLU A 197 13.83 -1.55 7.46
N THR A 198 13.92 -0.36 6.89
CA THR A 198 12.82 0.62 6.87
C THR A 198 12.56 1.03 5.43
N VAL A 199 11.28 1.17 5.09
CA VAL A 199 10.84 1.61 3.77
C VAL A 199 9.81 2.72 3.93
N ASP A 200 9.66 3.56 2.91
CA ASP A 200 8.62 4.58 2.89
C ASP A 200 7.24 3.88 2.81
N GLY A 201 6.40 4.16 3.81
CA GLY A 201 5.06 3.57 3.89
C GLY A 201 4.17 3.95 2.70
N ASP A 202 4.33 5.15 2.15
CA ASP A 202 3.57 5.58 0.97
C ASP A 202 3.97 4.79 -0.28
N GLU A 203 5.27 4.44 -0.43
CA GLU A 203 5.75 3.67 -1.59
C GLU A 203 5.25 2.22 -1.59
N VAL A 204 5.14 1.58 -0.42
CA VAL A 204 4.76 0.16 -0.32
C VAL A 204 3.29 -0.08 0.00
N SER A 205 2.52 0.97 0.33
CA SER A 205 1.10 0.84 0.69
C SER A 205 0.15 1.52 -0.28
N ARG A 206 0.67 2.28 -1.26
CA ARG A 206 -0.15 3.00 -2.23
C ARG A 206 0.06 2.42 -3.62
N PRO A 207 -0.89 1.60 -4.13
CA PRO A 207 -0.82 1.05 -5.48
C PRO A 207 -0.72 2.16 -6.53
N GLY A 208 0.40 2.23 -7.24
CA GLY A 208 0.69 3.28 -8.21
C GLY A 208 1.86 2.91 -9.12
N PRO A 209 2.14 3.75 -10.16
CA PRO A 209 3.19 3.46 -11.14
C PRO A 209 4.61 3.80 -10.63
N ARG A 210 4.73 4.32 -9.42
CA ARG A 210 5.98 4.79 -8.81
C ARG A 210 6.13 4.26 -7.41
#